data_e84daccc4309b2a492aee334ccad415b
#
_entry.id   e84daccc4309b2a492aee334ccad415b
#
_cell.length_a   1.000
_cell.length_b   1.000
_cell.length_c   1.000
_cell.angle_alpha   90.00
_cell.angle_beta   90.00
_cell.angle_gamma   90.00
#
_symmetry.space_group_name_H-M   'P 1'
#
loop_
_entity.id
_entity.type
_entity.pdbx_description
1 polymer ?
#
loop_
_entity_poly.entity_id
_entity_poly.type
_entity_poly.pdbx_seq_one_letter_code
_entity_poly.pdbx_strand_id
1 'polypeptide(L)'
;MYKLIVTSLILLTTMLGQIRELDKDNFSKATARGVVVVEFWAGWNEVNKVTLLDEWDTFDAKVYRVNIEQFPGIQTSNKVVILPTIIFYDDGEEVERLQGDMTFTLKTSIKELDSIIDEILGSKF
;
A
#
# COMPACT_ATOMS: atom_id res chain seq x y z
N MET A 1 -39.04 -14.25 -0.88
CA MET A 1 -38.26 -14.10 -2.11
C MET A 1 -37.58 -12.73 -2.25
N TYR A 2 -38.28 -11.66 -1.98
CA TYR A 2 -37.74 -10.30 -2.15
C TYR A 2 -36.65 -9.92 -1.13
N LYS A 3 -36.61 -10.54 0.03
CA LYS A 3 -35.65 -10.23 1.09
C LYS A 3 -34.21 -10.67 0.80
N LEU A 4 -34.00 -11.67 -0.04
CA LEU A 4 -32.68 -12.20 -0.38
C LEU A 4 -31.89 -11.29 -1.32
N ILE A 5 -32.58 -10.54 -2.18
CA ILE A 5 -31.94 -9.64 -3.16
C ILE A 5 -31.39 -8.38 -2.51
N VAL A 6 -32.09 -7.87 -1.46
CA VAL A 6 -31.67 -6.67 -0.74
C VAL A 6 -30.42 -6.91 0.10
N THR A 7 -30.29 -8.10 0.67
CA THR A 7 -29.13 -8.49 1.50
C THR A 7 -27.86 -8.58 0.68
N SER A 8 -27.95 -9.03 -0.57
CA SER A 8 -26.81 -9.16 -1.48
C SER A 8 -26.22 -7.81 -1.88
N LEU A 9 -27.04 -6.78 -2.05
CA LEU A 9 -26.60 -5.42 -2.39
C LEU A 9 -25.83 -4.73 -1.27
N ILE A 10 -26.19 -4.97 -0.02
CA ILE A 10 -25.53 -4.38 1.15
C ILE A 10 -24.10 -4.92 1.31
N LEU A 11 -23.87 -6.20 1.02
CA LEU A 11 -22.54 -6.82 1.10
C LEU A 11 -21.55 -6.26 0.08
N LEU A 12 -22.00 -5.85 -1.09
CA LEU A 12 -21.16 -5.26 -2.12
C LEU A 12 -20.65 -3.88 -1.75
N THR A 13 -21.42 -3.08 -1.02
CA THR A 13 -21.01 -1.71 -0.63
C THR A 13 -19.95 -1.68 0.46
N THR A 14 -19.84 -2.73 1.28
CA THR A 14 -18.86 -2.79 2.38
C THR A 14 -17.44 -3.15 1.91
N MET A 15 -17.28 -3.62 0.68
CA MET A 15 -15.99 -4.07 0.14
C MET A 15 -15.22 -2.96 -0.60
N LEU A 16 -15.84 -1.78 -0.80
CA LEU A 16 -15.22 -0.67 -1.52
C LEU A 16 -14.28 0.12 -0.62
N GLY A 17 -13.09 0.44 -1.14
CA GLY A 17 -12.13 1.34 -0.50
C GLY A 17 -11.17 0.73 0.50
N GLN A 18 -11.09 -0.61 0.61
CA GLN A 18 -10.15 -1.26 1.50
C GLN A 18 -8.85 -1.63 0.78
N ILE A 19 -7.71 -1.22 1.37
CA ILE A 19 -6.40 -1.63 0.90
C ILE A 19 -6.14 -3.06 1.35
N ARG A 20 -5.72 -3.91 0.40
CA ARG A 20 -5.43 -5.31 0.67
C ARG A 20 -4.12 -5.45 1.45
N GLU A 21 -4.13 -6.30 2.47
CA GLU A 21 -2.92 -6.70 3.20
C GLU A 21 -2.24 -7.84 2.45
N LEU A 22 -0.94 -7.72 2.26
CA LEU A 22 -0.14 -8.79 1.67
C LEU A 22 0.46 -9.67 2.77
N ASP A 23 0.76 -10.92 2.42
CA ASP A 23 1.42 -11.88 3.30
C ASP A 23 2.68 -12.44 2.64
N LYS A 24 3.36 -13.37 3.32
CA LYS A 24 4.61 -13.97 2.82
C LYS A 24 4.42 -14.77 1.51
N ASP A 25 3.20 -15.27 1.26
CA ASP A 25 2.94 -16.13 0.11
C ASP A 25 2.59 -15.34 -1.15
N ASN A 26 2.05 -14.13 -1.01
CA ASN A 26 1.60 -13.33 -2.15
C ASN A 26 2.42 -12.05 -2.41
N PHE A 27 3.32 -11.66 -1.51
CA PHE A 27 4.07 -10.41 -1.63
C PHE A 27 4.84 -10.32 -2.96
N SER A 28 5.66 -11.31 -3.26
CA SER A 28 6.47 -11.29 -4.49
C SER A 28 5.63 -11.24 -5.75
N LYS A 29 4.54 -12.00 -5.76
CA LYS A 29 3.63 -12.04 -6.91
C LYS A 29 2.88 -10.71 -7.07
N ALA A 30 2.43 -10.12 -5.97
CA ALA A 30 1.68 -8.87 -6.00
C ALA A 30 2.53 -7.69 -6.48
N THR A 31 3.84 -7.68 -6.17
CA THR A 31 4.74 -6.59 -6.54
C THR A 31 5.46 -6.79 -7.87
N ALA A 32 5.29 -7.94 -8.52
CA ALA A 32 6.10 -8.36 -9.66
C ALA A 32 5.89 -7.56 -10.94
N ARG A 33 4.72 -6.97 -11.14
CA ARG A 33 4.35 -6.35 -12.42
C ARG A 33 3.69 -4.99 -12.23
N GLY A 34 4.06 -4.05 -13.09
CA GLY A 34 3.50 -2.71 -13.09
C GLY A 34 3.95 -1.90 -11.90
N VAL A 35 3.30 -0.75 -11.71
CA VAL A 35 3.59 0.11 -10.58
C VAL A 35 2.78 -0.34 -9.37
N VAL A 36 3.48 -0.65 -8.28
CA VAL A 36 2.88 -1.14 -7.04
C VAL A 36 3.40 -0.32 -5.87
N VAL A 37 2.50 0.12 -5.02
CA VAL A 37 2.81 0.93 -3.83
C VAL A 37 2.48 0.12 -2.59
N VAL A 38 3.45 -0.03 -1.69
CA VAL A 38 3.25 -0.82 -0.47
C VAL A 38 3.62 0.01 0.75
N GLU A 39 2.68 0.16 1.67
CA GLU A 39 2.98 0.69 3.01
C GLU A 39 3.32 -0.46 3.94
N PHE A 40 4.48 -0.35 4.60
CA PHE A 40 4.91 -1.27 5.67
C PHE A 40 4.52 -0.65 7.00
N TRP A 41 3.80 -1.41 7.82
CA TRP A 41 3.27 -0.95 9.10
C TRP A 41 3.39 -2.04 10.15
N ALA A 42 3.11 -1.70 11.41
CA ALA A 42 3.09 -2.65 12.53
C ALA A 42 1.98 -2.24 13.49
N GLY A 43 1.42 -3.21 14.21
CA GLY A 43 0.32 -2.97 15.14
C GLY A 43 0.67 -1.95 16.22
N TRP A 44 1.92 -1.96 16.72
CA TRP A 44 2.35 -1.01 17.73
C TRP A 44 2.40 0.45 17.23
N ASN A 45 2.35 0.66 15.91
CA ASN A 45 2.34 1.99 15.30
C ASN A 45 1.09 2.21 14.44
N GLU A 46 0.02 1.48 14.69
CA GLU A 46 -1.19 1.49 13.86
C GLU A 46 -1.80 2.88 13.71
N VAL A 47 -1.77 3.69 14.77
CA VAL A 47 -2.33 5.04 14.74
C VAL A 47 -1.64 5.95 13.73
N ASN A 48 -0.42 5.62 13.33
CA ASN A 48 0.38 6.39 12.38
C ASN A 48 0.41 5.77 10.97
N LYS A 49 -0.43 4.77 10.70
CA LYS A 49 -0.60 4.31 9.32
C LYS A 49 -0.97 5.48 8.44
N VAL A 50 -0.49 5.45 7.20
CA VAL A 50 -0.73 6.54 6.25
C VAL A 50 -2.16 6.39 5.71
N THR A 51 -3.12 6.98 6.43
CA THR A 51 -4.55 6.83 6.14
C THR A 51 -4.97 7.48 4.83
N LEU A 52 -4.22 8.46 4.34
CA LEU A 52 -4.53 9.05 3.05
C LEU A 52 -4.43 8.06 1.88
N LEU A 53 -3.70 6.94 2.07
CA LEU A 53 -3.67 5.88 1.07
C LEU A 53 -5.04 5.25 0.85
N ASP A 54 -5.87 5.19 1.89
CA ASP A 54 -7.23 4.64 1.79
C ASP A 54 -8.15 5.54 0.94
N GLU A 55 -7.81 6.81 0.85
CA GLU A 55 -8.56 7.80 0.08
C GLU A 55 -7.97 8.04 -1.31
N TRP A 56 -6.79 7.49 -1.57
CA TRP A 56 -6.06 7.73 -2.81
C TRP A 56 -6.68 6.94 -3.96
N ASP A 57 -7.34 7.67 -4.84
CA ASP A 57 -8.00 7.09 -6.00
C ASP A 57 -7.02 7.14 -7.19
N THR A 58 -6.20 6.12 -7.31
CA THR A 58 -5.24 6.01 -8.41
C THR A 58 -5.55 4.80 -9.29
N PHE A 59 -5.54 5.02 -10.61
CA PHE A 59 -5.73 3.97 -11.61
C PHE A 59 -4.40 3.43 -12.15
N ASP A 60 -3.31 4.13 -11.86
CA ASP A 60 -2.00 3.86 -12.46
C ASP A 60 -1.12 2.97 -11.60
N ALA A 61 -1.56 2.64 -10.40
CA ALA A 61 -0.83 1.79 -9.46
C ALA A 61 -1.78 0.95 -8.62
N LYS A 62 -1.27 -0.17 -8.15
CA LYS A 62 -1.94 -0.98 -7.12
C LYS A 62 -1.36 -0.60 -5.78
N VAL A 63 -2.21 -0.50 -4.76
CA VAL A 63 -1.81 -0.08 -3.41
C VAL A 63 -2.09 -1.19 -2.42
N TYR A 64 -1.08 -1.52 -1.62
CA TYR A 64 -1.15 -2.60 -0.63
C TYR A 64 -0.53 -2.16 0.69
N ARG A 65 -0.75 -2.97 1.73
CA ARG A 65 -0.09 -2.86 3.02
C ARG A 65 0.52 -4.20 3.42
N VAL A 66 1.56 -4.15 4.25
CA VAL A 66 2.17 -5.33 4.87
C VAL A 66 2.39 -5.05 6.34
N ASN A 67 1.91 -5.94 7.20
CA ASN A 67 2.19 -5.90 8.63
C ASN A 67 3.51 -6.61 8.91
N ILE A 68 4.56 -5.85 9.22
CA ILE A 68 5.90 -6.40 9.43
C ILE A 68 6.05 -7.18 10.73
N GLU A 69 5.15 -6.99 11.70
CA GLU A 69 5.16 -7.83 12.91
C GLU A 69 4.79 -9.28 12.57
N GLN A 70 3.83 -9.45 11.66
CA GLN A 70 3.41 -10.78 11.22
C GLN A 70 4.39 -11.39 10.22
N PHE A 71 5.06 -10.57 9.42
CA PHE A 71 5.94 -11.04 8.35
C PHE A 71 7.32 -10.37 8.42
N PRO A 72 8.12 -10.67 9.46
CA PRO A 72 9.43 -10.04 9.64
C PRO A 72 10.42 -10.35 8.52
N GLY A 73 10.24 -11.45 7.80
CA GLY A 73 11.07 -11.76 6.63
C GLY A 73 10.86 -10.76 5.49
N ILE A 74 9.65 -10.27 5.31
CA ILE A 74 9.36 -9.24 4.30
C ILE A 74 10.04 -7.92 4.69
N GLN A 75 10.01 -7.57 5.98
CA GLN A 75 10.71 -6.41 6.50
C GLN A 75 12.19 -6.46 6.16
N THR A 76 12.84 -7.56 6.47
CA THR A 76 14.28 -7.76 6.24
C THR A 76 14.61 -7.71 4.75
N SER A 77 13.86 -8.43 3.92
CA SER A 77 14.10 -8.50 2.48
C SER A 77 13.99 -7.13 1.81
N ASN A 78 13.13 -6.26 2.32
CA ASN A 78 12.91 -4.93 1.75
C ASN A 78 13.65 -3.84 2.52
N LYS A 79 14.48 -4.21 3.48
CA LYS A 79 15.32 -3.29 4.28
C LYS A 79 14.50 -2.17 4.91
N VAL A 80 13.35 -2.51 5.48
CA VAL A 80 12.50 -1.56 6.17
C VAL A 80 13.00 -1.39 7.59
N VAL A 81 13.51 -0.20 7.91
CA VAL A 81 14.14 0.09 9.21
C VAL A 81 13.36 1.10 10.05
N ILE A 82 12.41 1.81 9.45
CA ILE A 82 11.57 2.78 10.15
C ILE A 82 10.14 2.67 9.65
N LEU A 83 9.16 3.03 10.48
CA LEU A 83 7.74 3.02 10.13
C LEU A 83 7.13 4.41 10.28
N PRO A 84 6.14 4.75 9.46
CA PRO A 84 5.77 4.02 8.25
C PRO A 84 6.85 4.11 7.17
N THR A 85 6.89 3.12 6.29
CA THR A 85 7.68 3.19 5.05
C THR A 85 6.75 2.86 3.89
N ILE A 86 6.77 3.68 2.86
CA ILE A 86 6.05 3.42 1.61
C ILE A 86 7.09 3.16 0.53
N ILE A 87 7.04 2.00 -0.11
CA ILE A 87 7.93 1.66 -1.21
C ILE A 87 7.13 1.59 -2.50
N PHE A 88 7.67 2.21 -3.55
CA PHE A 88 7.15 2.16 -4.90
C PHE A 88 7.98 1.18 -5.70
N TYR A 89 7.31 0.17 -6.25
CA TYR A 89 7.94 -0.84 -7.12
C TYR A 89 7.49 -0.62 -8.55
N ASP A 90 8.39 -0.90 -9.49
CA ASP A 90 8.09 -0.94 -10.92
C ASP A 90 8.62 -2.27 -11.46
N ASP A 91 7.69 -3.14 -11.87
CA ASP A 91 8.00 -4.50 -12.33
C ASP A 91 8.91 -5.26 -11.36
N GLY A 92 8.61 -5.15 -10.08
CA GLY A 92 9.29 -5.88 -9.00
C GLY A 92 10.50 -5.18 -8.41
N GLU A 93 10.96 -4.07 -8.99
CA GLU A 93 12.11 -3.31 -8.50
C GLU A 93 11.68 -2.10 -7.71
N GLU A 94 12.33 -1.86 -6.58
CA GLU A 94 12.12 -0.63 -5.82
C GLU A 94 12.67 0.56 -6.60
N VAL A 95 11.81 1.57 -6.84
CA VAL A 95 12.19 2.76 -7.60
C VAL A 95 12.09 4.04 -6.77
N GLU A 96 11.31 4.03 -5.70
CA GLU A 96 11.18 5.18 -4.79
C GLU A 96 10.76 4.70 -3.41
N ARG A 97 11.12 5.46 -2.38
CA ARG A 97 10.82 5.13 -1.00
C ARG A 97 10.53 6.40 -0.20
N LEU A 98 9.42 6.40 0.52
CA LEU A 98 9.11 7.43 1.52
C LEU A 98 9.21 6.80 2.89
N GLN A 99 9.94 7.44 3.80
CA GLN A 99 10.15 6.94 5.16
C GLN A 99 9.68 7.94 6.19
N GLY A 100 9.14 7.42 7.27
CA GLY A 100 8.78 8.20 8.44
C GLY A 100 10.01 8.79 9.14
N ASP A 101 9.76 9.60 10.15
CA ASP A 101 10.78 10.25 10.96
C ASP A 101 10.97 9.52 12.30
N MET A 102 11.76 10.11 13.19
CA MET A 102 12.03 9.54 14.50
C MET A 102 10.80 9.46 15.41
N THR A 103 9.71 10.14 15.07
CA THR A 103 8.45 10.06 15.78
C THR A 103 7.53 8.98 15.23
N PHE A 104 8.01 8.18 14.27
CA PHE A 104 7.25 7.11 13.60
C PHE A 104 6.02 7.65 12.89
N THR A 105 6.15 8.84 12.29
CA THR A 105 5.12 9.43 11.45
C THR A 105 5.68 9.77 10.08
N LEU A 106 4.83 9.64 9.05
CA LEU A 106 5.17 9.98 7.67
C LEU A 106 4.19 11.04 7.16
N LYS A 107 4.74 12.19 6.80
CA LYS A 107 3.96 13.28 6.21
C LYS A 107 4.10 13.22 4.70
N THR A 108 2.99 13.04 4.00
CA THR A 108 2.93 13.06 2.55
C THR A 108 1.57 13.58 2.12
N SER A 109 1.38 13.74 0.83
CA SER A 109 0.11 14.23 0.28
C SER A 109 -0.25 13.43 -0.97
N ILE A 110 -1.51 13.47 -1.36
CA ILE A 110 -1.97 12.86 -2.62
C ILE A 110 -1.19 13.43 -3.79
N LYS A 111 -0.93 14.75 -3.79
CA LYS A 111 -0.16 15.42 -4.83
C LYS A 111 1.26 14.84 -4.94
N GLU A 112 1.92 14.59 -3.82
CA GLU A 112 3.26 14.00 -3.81
C GLU A 112 3.23 12.57 -4.34
N LEU A 113 2.26 11.77 -3.90
CA LEU A 113 2.11 10.39 -4.37
C LEU A 113 1.85 10.34 -5.87
N ASP A 114 0.95 11.18 -6.37
CA ASP A 114 0.66 11.27 -7.81
C ASP A 114 1.89 11.71 -8.60
N SER A 115 2.66 12.65 -8.07
CA SER A 115 3.89 13.12 -8.69
C SER A 115 4.92 12.01 -8.84
N ILE A 116 5.07 11.17 -7.82
CA ILE A 116 5.98 10.02 -7.86
C ILE A 116 5.52 9.02 -8.93
N ILE A 117 4.22 8.71 -8.98
CA ILE A 117 3.68 7.81 -10.01
C ILE A 117 3.94 8.38 -11.41
N ASP A 118 3.72 9.67 -11.61
CA ASP A 118 3.94 10.32 -12.90
C ASP A 118 5.42 10.25 -13.32
N GLU A 119 6.35 10.41 -12.38
CA GLU A 119 7.78 10.26 -12.68
C GLU A 119 8.13 8.83 -13.07
N ILE A 120 7.58 7.83 -12.38
CA ILE A 120 7.82 6.42 -12.70
C ILE A 120 7.31 6.11 -14.10
N LEU A 121 6.09 6.52 -14.41
CA LEU A 121 5.48 6.29 -15.72
C LEU A 121 6.21 7.04 -16.81
N GLY A 122 6.64 8.29 -16.56
CA GLY A 122 7.39 9.11 -17.50
C GLY A 122 8.74 8.53 -17.86
N SER A 123 9.39 7.81 -16.93
CA SER A 123 10.70 7.20 -17.17
C SER A 123 10.66 6.01 -18.14
N LYS A 124 9.46 5.49 -18.44
CA LYS A 124 9.27 4.35 -19.35
C LYS A 124 9.24 4.73 -20.83
N PHE A 125 9.20 6.03 -21.12
CA PHE A 125 9.02 6.49 -22.51
C PHE A 125 10.24 7.25 -23.04
#